data_8d5438a63f66b917bde69f893ec10a73
#
_entry.id   8d5438a63f66b917bde69f893ec10a73
#
_cell.length_a   1.000
_cell.length_b   1.000
_cell.length_c   1.000
_cell.angle_alpha   90.00
_cell.angle_beta   90.00
_cell.angle_gamma   90.00
#
_symmetry.space_group_name_H-M   'P 1'
#
loop_
_entity.id
_entity.type
_entity.pdbx_description
1 polymer ?
#
loop_
_entity_poly.entity_id
_entity_poly.type
_entity_poly.pdbx_seq_one_letter_code
_entity_poly.pdbx_strand_id
1 'polypeptide(L)'
;MTQKIYETDPYVQNFTAQVLSCTPAQGGFAVVLDRTAFFPEGGGQPCDTGTLGAARVLAVHTDGVTITHTTDAPLTPGDTVEGCLHWPARLDAMQQHTGEHILSGALHRLFGAENVGFHIGTPYVRMDTSIPLTPAQLAQAEAEANAAVRADTPVHCWVPDPETLARTEYRSKKELTGDVRLVEAGGDCCACCGTHLTRTGEVGLIKIISYAHYKTGMRLAVACGQRAYEAVAGIWADTEAAGRLLSAPVGALTPALERLQGGEAALKARLAALQNALADACAANAAPGVPAVLWADGADGDGLRRMAMAITAKTNAPCCTLAPGGQGLAYALSAAPGGDVREVCKALNAAFAGRGGGKPGFCQGSLAAADFDAVKALLLESL
;
A
#
# COMPACT_ATOMS: atom_id res chain seq x y z
N MET A 1 16.90 -39.12 -15.22
CA MET A 1 16.91 -37.63 -15.19
C MET A 1 15.65 -37.20 -15.93
N THR A 2 14.84 -36.31 -15.34
CA THR A 2 13.62 -35.77 -15.99
C THR A 2 14.00 -34.79 -17.11
N GLN A 3 13.47 -35.00 -18.33
CA GLN A 3 13.63 -34.01 -19.39
C GLN A 3 12.81 -32.76 -19.11
N LYS A 4 13.46 -31.60 -19.14
CA LYS A 4 12.87 -30.31 -18.80
C LYS A 4 12.34 -29.61 -20.05
N ILE A 5 11.07 -29.83 -20.40
CA ILE A 5 10.43 -29.21 -21.57
C ILE A 5 10.41 -27.69 -21.45
N TYR A 6 10.14 -27.16 -20.26
CA TYR A 6 10.07 -25.73 -20.00
C TYR A 6 11.36 -24.93 -20.25
N GLU A 7 12.53 -25.60 -20.34
CA GLU A 7 13.79 -24.94 -20.68
C GLU A 7 13.94 -24.76 -22.21
N THR A 8 13.34 -25.65 -23.02
CA THR A 8 13.39 -25.63 -24.48
C THR A 8 12.20 -24.91 -25.11
N ASP A 9 11.00 -25.08 -24.54
CA ASP A 9 9.78 -24.39 -24.95
C ASP A 9 8.91 -24.06 -23.72
N PRO A 10 8.98 -22.81 -23.22
CA PRO A 10 8.19 -22.38 -22.07
C PRO A 10 6.69 -22.23 -22.36
N TYR A 11 6.27 -22.31 -23.64
CA TYR A 11 4.87 -22.14 -24.07
C TYR A 11 4.08 -23.45 -24.13
N VAL A 12 4.73 -24.59 -23.90
CA VAL A 12 4.03 -25.87 -23.84
C VAL A 12 3.04 -25.90 -22.71
N GLN A 13 1.75 -25.93 -23.02
CA GLN A 13 0.64 -25.98 -22.07
C GLN A 13 0.22 -27.40 -21.75
N ASN A 14 0.29 -28.31 -22.77
CA ASN A 14 -0.08 -29.70 -22.61
C ASN A 14 1.07 -30.58 -23.11
N PHE A 15 1.32 -31.67 -22.41
CA PHE A 15 2.36 -32.63 -22.77
C PHE A 15 1.99 -34.04 -22.29
N THR A 16 2.63 -35.04 -22.84
CA THR A 16 2.47 -36.43 -22.40
C THR A 16 3.77 -36.89 -21.75
N ALA A 17 3.67 -37.58 -20.61
CA ALA A 17 4.82 -38.12 -19.89
C ALA A 17 4.52 -39.49 -19.30
N GLN A 18 5.59 -40.28 -19.08
CA GLN A 18 5.52 -41.55 -18.36
C GLN A 18 5.79 -41.29 -16.85
N VAL A 19 4.97 -41.91 -16.01
CA VAL A 19 5.17 -41.91 -14.55
C VAL A 19 6.31 -42.88 -14.21
N LEU A 20 7.42 -42.36 -13.69
CA LEU A 20 8.56 -43.18 -13.28
C LEU A 20 8.40 -43.72 -11.86
N SER A 21 7.87 -42.86 -10.95
CA SER A 21 7.57 -43.28 -9.59
C SER A 21 6.45 -42.44 -8.98
N CYS A 22 5.75 -43.04 -8.01
CA CYS A 22 4.75 -42.35 -7.20
C CYS A 22 4.79 -42.92 -5.79
N THR A 23 5.04 -42.08 -4.81
CA THR A 23 5.14 -42.46 -3.40
C THR A 23 4.34 -41.53 -2.50
N PRO A 24 3.74 -42.01 -1.40
CA PRO A 24 3.10 -41.12 -0.42
C PRO A 24 4.09 -40.09 0.12
N ALA A 25 3.64 -38.86 0.23
CA ALA A 25 4.43 -37.74 0.75
C ALA A 25 3.57 -36.79 1.59
N GLN A 26 4.22 -35.88 2.31
CA GLN A 26 3.48 -34.87 3.08
C GLN A 26 2.66 -33.97 2.13
N GLY A 27 1.34 -33.93 2.35
CA GLY A 27 0.42 -33.14 1.52
C GLY A 27 -0.10 -33.83 0.27
N GLY A 28 0.22 -35.11 0.04
CA GLY A 28 -0.25 -35.88 -1.12
C GLY A 28 0.69 -36.98 -1.56
N PHE A 29 1.04 -36.98 -2.85
CA PHE A 29 1.90 -37.98 -3.47
C PHE A 29 3.05 -37.32 -4.21
N ALA A 30 4.27 -37.82 -4.04
CA ALA A 30 5.44 -37.40 -4.77
C ALA A 30 5.56 -38.21 -6.07
N VAL A 31 5.41 -37.53 -7.20
CA VAL A 31 5.39 -38.12 -8.54
C VAL A 31 6.63 -37.63 -9.31
N VAL A 32 7.37 -38.57 -9.89
CA VAL A 32 8.48 -38.31 -10.81
C VAL A 32 8.11 -38.77 -12.21
N LEU A 33 8.37 -37.92 -13.21
CA LEU A 33 8.08 -38.15 -14.62
C LEU A 33 9.37 -38.29 -15.44
N ASP A 34 9.30 -38.95 -16.61
CA ASP A 34 10.39 -39.00 -17.60
C ASP A 34 10.68 -37.60 -18.19
N ARG A 35 9.63 -36.78 -18.37
CA ARG A 35 9.68 -35.41 -18.86
C ARG A 35 8.61 -34.54 -18.23
N THR A 36 8.82 -33.20 -18.18
CA THR A 36 7.83 -32.29 -17.65
C THR A 36 7.92 -30.91 -18.26
N ALA A 37 6.76 -30.27 -18.48
CA ALA A 37 6.65 -28.84 -18.76
C ALA A 37 6.40 -28.00 -17.49
N PHE A 38 6.14 -28.62 -16.35
CA PHE A 38 5.98 -27.91 -15.07
C PHE A 38 7.31 -27.37 -14.58
N PHE A 39 7.39 -26.05 -14.37
CA PHE A 39 8.54 -25.38 -13.78
C PHE A 39 8.57 -25.64 -12.26
N PRO A 40 9.68 -26.10 -11.68
CA PRO A 40 9.84 -26.20 -10.23
C PRO A 40 10.12 -24.82 -9.64
N GLU A 41 9.75 -24.63 -8.38
CA GLU A 41 10.09 -23.40 -7.67
C GLU A 41 11.60 -23.12 -7.71
N GLY A 42 11.97 -21.91 -8.13
CA GLY A 42 13.38 -21.53 -8.21
C GLY A 42 13.62 -20.11 -8.68
N GLY A 43 14.75 -19.53 -8.29
CA GLY A 43 15.15 -18.18 -8.75
C GLY A 43 14.19 -17.05 -8.40
N GLY A 44 13.31 -17.22 -7.40
CA GLY A 44 12.30 -16.24 -7.03
C GLY A 44 10.99 -16.36 -7.82
N GLN A 45 10.89 -17.32 -8.74
CA GLN A 45 9.67 -17.67 -9.45
C GLN A 45 8.98 -18.84 -8.74
N PRO A 46 7.66 -18.78 -8.49
CA PRO A 46 6.89 -19.89 -7.94
C PRO A 46 6.83 -21.06 -8.93
N CYS A 47 6.59 -22.26 -8.40
CA CYS A 47 6.35 -23.43 -9.26
C CYS A 47 5.02 -23.32 -10.01
N ASP A 48 4.92 -24.07 -11.11
CA ASP A 48 3.66 -24.23 -11.81
C ASP A 48 2.68 -25.12 -11.06
N THR A 49 1.43 -24.94 -11.38
CA THR A 49 0.31 -25.80 -11.00
C THR A 49 -0.44 -26.28 -12.24
N GLY A 50 -1.32 -27.27 -12.07
CA GLY A 50 -2.11 -27.83 -13.16
C GLY A 50 -2.59 -29.23 -12.84
N THR A 51 -2.60 -30.12 -13.86
CA THR A 51 -3.04 -31.52 -13.68
C THR A 51 -2.10 -32.51 -14.35
N LEU A 52 -2.04 -33.72 -13.80
CA LEU A 52 -1.44 -34.91 -14.39
C LEU A 52 -2.53 -35.97 -14.45
N GLY A 53 -3.14 -36.17 -15.63
CA GLY A 53 -4.37 -36.92 -15.77
C GLY A 53 -5.47 -36.34 -14.89
N ALA A 54 -6.02 -37.14 -13.97
CA ALA A 54 -7.05 -36.72 -13.03
C ALA A 54 -6.48 -36.07 -11.74
N ALA A 55 -5.18 -36.21 -11.47
CA ALA A 55 -4.56 -35.68 -10.26
C ALA A 55 -4.18 -34.19 -10.43
N ARG A 56 -4.40 -33.36 -9.40
CA ARG A 56 -3.96 -31.97 -9.40
C ARG A 56 -2.51 -31.88 -8.93
N VAL A 57 -1.70 -31.09 -9.64
CA VAL A 57 -0.34 -30.73 -9.24
C VAL A 57 -0.40 -29.54 -8.29
N LEU A 58 0.00 -29.75 -7.05
CA LEU A 58 -0.05 -28.77 -5.95
C LEU A 58 1.26 -28.00 -5.82
N ALA A 59 2.39 -28.68 -6.04
CA ALA A 59 3.72 -28.11 -5.98
C ALA A 59 4.69 -28.88 -6.89
N VAL A 60 5.75 -28.22 -7.32
CA VAL A 60 6.83 -28.83 -8.10
C VAL A 60 8.17 -28.37 -7.52
N HIS A 61 9.03 -29.32 -7.18
CA HIS A 61 10.35 -29.07 -6.58
C HIS A 61 11.45 -29.79 -7.35
N THR A 62 12.67 -29.34 -7.21
CA THR A 62 13.85 -30.01 -7.78
C THR A 62 14.99 -30.06 -6.78
N ASP A 63 15.73 -31.16 -6.78
CA ASP A 63 17.03 -31.31 -6.13
C ASP A 63 18.22 -31.00 -7.08
N GLY A 64 17.92 -30.48 -8.27
CA GLY A 64 18.87 -30.23 -9.37
C GLY A 64 18.94 -31.36 -10.39
N VAL A 65 18.61 -32.60 -10.01
CA VAL A 65 18.66 -33.81 -10.88
C VAL A 65 17.26 -34.32 -11.18
N THR A 66 16.42 -34.40 -10.16
CA THR A 66 15.07 -34.95 -10.22
C THR A 66 14.04 -33.82 -10.03
N ILE A 67 12.98 -33.87 -10.82
CA ILE A 67 11.82 -32.99 -10.64
C ILE A 67 10.69 -33.82 -10.04
N THR A 68 10.24 -33.39 -8.86
CA THR A 68 9.18 -34.05 -8.09
C THR A 68 7.92 -33.19 -8.11
N HIS A 69 6.82 -33.78 -8.54
CA HIS A 69 5.49 -33.15 -8.55
C HIS A 69 4.71 -33.65 -7.33
N THR A 70 4.23 -32.75 -6.48
CA THR A 70 3.31 -33.09 -5.40
C THR A 70 1.88 -33.08 -5.94
N THR A 71 1.21 -34.23 -5.92
CA THR A 71 -0.16 -34.37 -6.42
C THR A 71 -1.15 -34.73 -5.31
N ASP A 72 -2.42 -34.35 -5.46
CA ASP A 72 -3.51 -34.66 -4.49
C ASP A 72 -4.00 -36.11 -4.58
N ALA A 73 -3.71 -36.81 -5.67
CA ALA A 73 -4.08 -38.20 -5.88
C ALA A 73 -2.89 -39.01 -6.44
N PRO A 74 -2.83 -40.34 -6.18
CA PRO A 74 -1.75 -41.17 -6.66
C PRO A 74 -1.86 -41.43 -8.17
N LEU A 75 -0.71 -41.64 -8.80
CA LEU A 75 -0.57 -42.09 -10.18
C LEU A 75 0.15 -43.44 -10.19
N THR A 76 -0.15 -44.27 -11.19
CA THR A 76 0.46 -45.62 -11.33
C THR A 76 1.81 -45.49 -12.03
N PRO A 77 2.94 -45.97 -11.44
CA PRO A 77 4.20 -46.07 -12.16
C PRO A 77 4.09 -46.94 -13.41
N GLY A 78 4.67 -46.46 -14.51
CA GLY A 78 4.57 -47.09 -15.83
C GLY A 78 3.45 -46.54 -16.71
N ASP A 79 2.45 -45.89 -16.13
CA ASP A 79 1.37 -45.29 -16.92
C ASP A 79 1.87 -44.03 -17.67
N THR A 80 1.24 -43.81 -18.83
CA THR A 80 1.38 -42.55 -19.57
C THR A 80 0.26 -41.62 -19.18
N VAL A 81 0.61 -40.40 -18.79
CA VAL A 81 -0.34 -39.39 -18.33
C VAL A 81 -0.22 -38.12 -19.18
N GLU A 82 -1.34 -37.44 -19.35
CA GLU A 82 -1.37 -36.10 -19.94
C GLU A 82 -1.17 -35.05 -18.83
N GLY A 83 -0.19 -34.18 -19.01
CA GLY A 83 0.06 -33.00 -18.17
C GLY A 83 -0.55 -31.78 -18.80
N CYS A 84 -1.31 -31.00 -18.01
CA CYS A 84 -1.91 -29.73 -18.41
C CYS A 84 -1.56 -28.64 -17.41
N LEU A 85 -0.87 -27.59 -17.85
CA LEU A 85 -0.47 -26.46 -17.01
C LEU A 85 -1.62 -25.49 -16.76
N HIS A 86 -1.66 -24.89 -15.60
CA HIS A 86 -2.49 -23.73 -15.35
C HIS A 86 -1.88 -22.51 -16.06
N TRP A 87 -2.16 -22.41 -17.36
CA TRP A 87 -1.52 -21.47 -18.27
C TRP A 87 -1.59 -20.00 -17.83
N PRO A 88 -2.72 -19.48 -17.30
CA PRO A 88 -2.75 -18.08 -16.83
C PRO A 88 -1.70 -17.77 -15.76
N ALA A 89 -1.42 -18.69 -14.84
CA ALA A 89 -0.39 -18.49 -13.81
C ALA A 89 1.03 -18.58 -14.39
N ARG A 90 1.28 -19.50 -15.34
CA ARG A 90 2.55 -19.59 -16.05
C ARG A 90 2.83 -18.33 -16.85
N LEU A 91 1.88 -17.85 -17.64
CA LEU A 91 2.02 -16.63 -18.44
C LEU A 91 2.28 -15.41 -17.55
N ASP A 92 1.53 -15.27 -16.47
CA ASP A 92 1.76 -14.23 -15.47
C ASP A 92 3.18 -14.31 -14.91
N ALA A 93 3.64 -15.48 -14.48
CA ALA A 93 5.01 -15.66 -13.96
C ALA A 93 6.08 -15.26 -15.00
N MET A 94 5.90 -15.64 -16.29
CA MET A 94 6.80 -15.24 -17.37
C MET A 94 6.78 -13.73 -17.62
N GLN A 95 5.60 -13.08 -17.57
CA GLN A 95 5.48 -11.62 -17.68
C GLN A 95 6.21 -10.91 -16.54
N GLN A 96 6.00 -11.36 -15.29
CA GLN A 96 6.67 -10.79 -14.13
C GLN A 96 8.19 -10.96 -14.21
N HIS A 97 8.66 -12.16 -14.58
CA HIS A 97 10.08 -12.49 -14.60
C HIS A 97 10.81 -11.75 -15.73
N THR A 98 10.27 -11.79 -16.96
CA THR A 98 10.87 -11.09 -18.11
C THR A 98 10.84 -9.58 -17.90
N GLY A 99 9.75 -9.03 -17.36
CA GLY A 99 9.66 -7.60 -17.03
C GLY A 99 10.65 -7.17 -15.95
N GLU A 100 10.91 -8.02 -14.95
CA GLU A 100 11.96 -7.77 -13.95
C GLU A 100 13.34 -7.70 -14.59
N HIS A 101 13.69 -8.64 -15.48
CA HIS A 101 14.97 -8.63 -16.20
C HIS A 101 15.15 -7.34 -16.98
N ILE A 102 14.15 -6.90 -17.73
CA ILE A 102 14.19 -5.65 -18.50
C ILE A 102 14.38 -4.43 -17.58
N LEU A 103 13.63 -4.36 -16.47
CA LEU A 103 13.73 -3.25 -15.53
C LEU A 103 15.06 -3.24 -14.78
N SER A 104 15.51 -4.41 -14.29
CA SER A 104 16.79 -4.50 -13.59
C SER A 104 17.97 -4.21 -14.51
N GLY A 105 17.89 -4.60 -15.78
CA GLY A 105 18.86 -4.24 -16.82
C GLY A 105 18.90 -2.73 -17.07
N ALA A 106 17.74 -2.06 -17.15
CA ALA A 106 17.66 -0.61 -17.28
C ALA A 106 18.27 0.10 -16.07
N LEU A 107 17.96 -0.35 -14.85
CA LEU A 107 18.52 0.20 -13.60
C LEU A 107 20.04 0.04 -13.53
N HIS A 108 20.56 -1.12 -13.95
CA HIS A 108 21.99 -1.36 -14.01
C HIS A 108 22.68 -0.46 -15.03
N ARG A 109 22.20 -0.42 -16.28
CA ARG A 109 22.80 0.38 -17.35
C ARG A 109 22.81 1.88 -17.06
N LEU A 110 21.70 2.40 -16.50
CA LEU A 110 21.56 3.83 -16.24
C LEU A 110 22.25 4.31 -14.97
N PHE A 111 22.28 3.48 -13.92
CA PHE A 111 22.66 3.91 -12.58
C PHE A 111 23.64 2.99 -11.85
N GLY A 112 24.04 1.87 -12.44
CA GLY A 112 24.87 0.86 -11.77
C GLY A 112 24.13 0.16 -10.61
N ALA A 113 22.80 0.20 -10.60
CA ALA A 113 22.01 -0.41 -9.53
C ALA A 113 21.77 -1.90 -9.81
N GLU A 114 22.34 -2.76 -8.95
CA GLU A 114 22.18 -4.20 -9.05
C GLU A 114 20.88 -4.67 -8.39
N ASN A 115 20.24 -5.69 -8.97
CA ASN A 115 19.18 -6.44 -8.30
C ASN A 115 19.79 -7.43 -7.31
N VAL A 116 19.65 -7.14 -6.01
CA VAL A 116 20.19 -7.97 -4.90
C VAL A 116 19.13 -8.84 -4.23
N GLY A 117 17.86 -8.75 -4.67
CA GLY A 117 16.77 -9.57 -4.16
C GLY A 117 15.56 -9.53 -5.08
N PHE A 118 15.00 -10.72 -5.39
CA PHE A 118 13.86 -10.87 -6.30
C PHE A 118 12.91 -11.95 -5.81
N HIS A 119 11.60 -11.68 -5.89
CA HIS A 119 10.57 -12.67 -5.61
C HIS A 119 9.27 -12.28 -6.30
N ILE A 120 8.70 -13.21 -7.07
CA ILE A 120 7.37 -13.05 -7.67
C ILE A 120 6.32 -13.37 -6.61
N GLY A 121 5.93 -12.36 -5.84
CA GLY A 121 4.85 -12.44 -4.84
C GLY A 121 3.50 -12.05 -5.43
N THR A 122 2.49 -12.06 -4.57
CA THR A 122 1.14 -11.55 -4.88
C THR A 122 0.85 -10.38 -3.92
N PRO A 123 0.32 -9.25 -4.40
CA PRO A 123 -0.03 -8.94 -5.79
C PRO A 123 1.15 -8.47 -6.64
N TYR A 124 2.31 -8.14 -6.07
CA TYR A 124 3.42 -7.51 -6.78
C TYR A 124 4.72 -8.30 -6.65
N VAL A 125 5.57 -8.11 -7.65
CA VAL A 125 6.97 -8.55 -7.60
C VAL A 125 7.72 -7.65 -6.62
N ARG A 126 8.50 -8.27 -5.74
CA ARG A 126 9.48 -7.56 -4.90
C ARG A 126 10.86 -7.62 -5.55
N MET A 127 11.44 -6.45 -5.77
CA MET A 127 12.81 -6.29 -6.24
C MET A 127 13.59 -5.38 -5.30
N ASP A 128 14.76 -5.81 -4.85
CA ASP A 128 15.63 -5.04 -3.97
C ASP A 128 16.86 -4.55 -4.76
N THR A 129 17.19 -3.25 -4.70
CA THR A 129 18.35 -2.65 -5.36
C THR A 129 19.54 -2.53 -4.42
N SER A 130 20.76 -2.53 -4.98
CA SER A 130 22.02 -2.40 -4.23
C SER A 130 22.27 -0.98 -3.70
N ILE A 131 21.71 0.03 -4.36
CA ILE A 131 21.89 1.45 -4.04
C ILE A 131 20.54 2.17 -3.93
N PRO A 132 20.46 3.30 -3.21
CA PRO A 132 19.27 4.14 -3.21
C PRO A 132 19.11 4.87 -4.55
N LEU A 133 17.88 5.08 -4.97
CA LEU A 133 17.51 5.75 -6.21
C LEU A 133 16.49 6.85 -5.93
N THR A 134 16.60 7.96 -6.64
CA THR A 134 15.61 9.04 -6.56
C THR A 134 14.34 8.69 -7.34
N PRO A 135 13.19 9.33 -7.03
CA PRO A 135 11.97 9.15 -7.81
C PRO A 135 12.15 9.41 -9.31
N ALA A 136 12.97 10.39 -9.67
CA ALA A 136 13.28 10.73 -11.06
C ALA A 136 14.07 9.61 -11.77
N GLN A 137 15.04 9.00 -11.09
CA GLN A 137 15.80 7.87 -11.60
C GLN A 137 14.93 6.62 -11.78
N LEU A 138 14.03 6.35 -10.84
CA LEU A 138 13.06 5.25 -10.97
C LEU A 138 12.12 5.48 -12.16
N ALA A 139 11.60 6.68 -12.33
CA ALA A 139 10.75 7.04 -13.47
C ALA A 139 11.50 6.93 -14.81
N GLN A 140 12.78 7.31 -14.85
CA GLN A 140 13.62 7.16 -16.04
C GLN A 140 13.86 5.67 -16.37
N ALA A 141 14.18 4.83 -15.40
CA ALA A 141 14.38 3.39 -15.61
C ALA A 141 13.07 2.71 -16.05
N GLU A 142 11.92 3.08 -15.47
CA GLU A 142 10.61 2.59 -15.89
C GLU A 142 10.29 2.98 -17.34
N ALA A 143 10.59 4.22 -17.74
CA ALA A 143 10.40 4.69 -19.10
C ALA A 143 11.27 3.93 -20.11
N GLU A 144 12.55 3.70 -19.77
CA GLU A 144 13.51 2.93 -20.57
C GLU A 144 13.06 1.46 -20.69
N ALA A 145 12.65 0.84 -19.59
CA ALA A 145 12.14 -0.54 -19.59
C ALA A 145 10.90 -0.67 -20.49
N ASN A 146 9.96 0.27 -20.42
CA ASN A 146 8.79 0.27 -21.29
C ASN A 146 9.13 0.62 -22.76
N ALA A 147 10.22 1.33 -23.04
CA ALA A 147 10.72 1.50 -24.39
C ALA A 147 11.22 0.18 -24.98
N ALA A 148 11.94 -0.64 -24.19
CA ALA A 148 12.35 -1.98 -24.58
C ALA A 148 11.14 -2.91 -24.81
N VAL A 149 10.09 -2.82 -23.99
CA VAL A 149 8.83 -3.54 -24.23
C VAL A 149 8.22 -3.15 -25.57
N ARG A 150 8.10 -1.86 -25.86
CA ARG A 150 7.53 -1.37 -27.14
C ARG A 150 8.38 -1.70 -28.37
N ALA A 151 9.69 -1.90 -28.19
CA ALA A 151 10.56 -2.31 -29.29
C ALA A 151 10.32 -3.75 -29.74
N ASP A 152 9.64 -4.55 -28.91
CA ASP A 152 9.24 -5.92 -29.21
C ASP A 152 10.37 -6.77 -29.78
N THR A 153 11.52 -6.79 -29.12
CA THR A 153 12.68 -7.57 -29.52
C THR A 153 12.59 -9.02 -29.02
N PRO A 154 13.24 -9.99 -29.71
CA PRO A 154 13.33 -11.35 -29.20
C PRO A 154 13.97 -11.42 -27.81
N VAL A 155 13.46 -12.31 -26.96
CA VAL A 155 14.10 -12.73 -25.72
C VAL A 155 14.84 -14.04 -26.01
N HIS A 156 16.14 -14.06 -25.79
CA HIS A 156 16.97 -15.22 -26.10
C HIS A 156 17.38 -15.94 -24.82
N CYS A 157 17.06 -17.22 -24.74
CA CYS A 157 17.42 -18.09 -23.62
C CYS A 157 18.28 -19.23 -24.16
N TRP A 158 19.52 -19.37 -23.68
CA TRP A 158 20.44 -20.42 -24.16
C TRP A 158 21.45 -20.81 -23.05
N VAL A 159 22.09 -21.96 -23.29
CA VAL A 159 23.24 -22.40 -22.50
C VAL A 159 24.46 -22.31 -23.42
N PRO A 160 25.33 -21.29 -23.24
CA PRO A 160 26.55 -21.16 -24.03
C PRO A 160 27.54 -22.28 -23.73
N ASP A 161 28.38 -22.62 -24.70
CA ASP A 161 29.57 -23.40 -24.43
C ASP A 161 30.57 -22.60 -23.55
N PRO A 162 31.54 -23.26 -22.90
CA PRO A 162 32.49 -22.62 -21.98
C PRO A 162 33.30 -21.49 -22.63
N GLU A 163 33.63 -21.56 -23.90
CA GLU A 163 34.42 -20.53 -24.59
C GLU A 163 33.55 -19.30 -24.88
N THR A 164 32.32 -19.50 -25.29
CA THR A 164 31.31 -18.43 -25.47
C THR A 164 30.94 -17.78 -24.14
N LEU A 165 30.75 -18.58 -23.10
CA LEU A 165 30.43 -18.07 -21.77
C LEU A 165 31.53 -17.13 -21.23
N ALA A 166 32.81 -17.50 -21.41
CA ALA A 166 33.95 -16.71 -20.97
C ALA A 166 34.10 -15.37 -21.68
N ARG A 167 33.48 -15.21 -22.85
CA ARG A 167 33.49 -13.95 -23.67
C ARG A 167 32.22 -13.16 -23.56
N THR A 168 31.15 -13.73 -22.98
CA THR A 168 29.85 -13.07 -22.84
C THR A 168 29.83 -12.26 -21.56
N GLU A 169 29.56 -10.95 -21.67
CA GLU A 169 29.25 -10.12 -20.51
C GLU A 169 27.81 -10.40 -20.03
N TYR A 170 27.67 -10.88 -18.80
CA TYR A 170 26.37 -11.13 -18.19
C TYR A 170 26.36 -10.82 -16.71
N ARG A 171 25.21 -10.46 -16.20
CA ARG A 171 25.00 -10.25 -14.77
C ARG A 171 24.66 -11.56 -14.06
N SER A 172 25.15 -11.74 -12.85
CA SER A 172 24.79 -12.88 -12.01
C SER A 172 24.72 -12.46 -10.56
N LYS A 173 23.72 -12.98 -9.83
CA LYS A 173 23.55 -12.77 -8.38
C LYS A 173 24.43 -13.68 -7.53
N LYS A 174 25.04 -14.70 -8.13
CA LYS A 174 25.87 -15.73 -7.45
C LYS A 174 27.05 -16.11 -8.34
N GLU A 175 28.09 -16.59 -7.73
CA GLU A 175 29.10 -17.38 -8.48
C GLU A 175 28.44 -18.68 -8.96
N LEU A 176 28.58 -18.96 -10.23
CA LEU A 176 27.95 -20.10 -10.88
C LEU A 176 29.04 -21.11 -11.28
N THR A 177 28.72 -22.38 -11.10
CA THR A 177 29.57 -23.52 -11.50
C THR A 177 28.74 -24.46 -12.37
N GLY A 178 29.35 -25.03 -13.41
CA GLY A 178 28.68 -25.92 -14.37
C GLY A 178 28.01 -25.17 -15.51
N ASP A 179 26.94 -25.75 -16.06
CA ASP A 179 26.20 -25.17 -17.18
C ASP A 179 25.43 -23.91 -16.72
N VAL A 180 25.75 -22.78 -17.32
CA VAL A 180 25.12 -21.49 -17.01
C VAL A 180 24.11 -21.16 -18.11
N ARG A 181 22.83 -21.12 -17.77
CA ARG A 181 21.80 -20.65 -18.70
C ARG A 181 21.72 -19.13 -18.65
N LEU A 182 21.82 -18.49 -19.79
CA LEU A 182 21.74 -17.05 -19.99
C LEU A 182 20.37 -16.67 -20.57
N VAL A 183 19.91 -15.48 -20.19
CA VAL A 183 18.70 -14.84 -20.69
C VAL A 183 19.04 -13.43 -21.13
N GLU A 184 18.85 -13.14 -22.42
CA GLU A 184 18.98 -11.81 -23.00
C GLU A 184 17.60 -11.23 -23.25
N ALA A 185 17.29 -10.09 -22.64
CA ALA A 185 16.02 -9.39 -22.75
C ALA A 185 16.19 -7.89 -22.64
N GLY A 186 15.69 -7.12 -23.61
CA GLY A 186 15.68 -5.67 -23.58
C GLY A 186 17.06 -5.02 -23.44
N GLY A 187 18.10 -5.61 -24.03
CA GLY A 187 19.47 -5.14 -23.99
C GLY A 187 20.21 -5.44 -22.69
N ASP A 188 19.75 -6.38 -21.91
CA ASP A 188 20.43 -6.91 -20.74
C ASP A 188 20.62 -8.43 -20.88
N CYS A 189 21.74 -8.94 -20.38
CA CYS A 189 22.03 -10.37 -20.35
C CYS A 189 22.32 -10.80 -18.93
N CYS A 190 21.59 -11.79 -18.42
CA CYS A 190 21.89 -12.29 -17.09
C CYS A 190 21.65 -13.81 -16.96
N ALA A 191 22.32 -14.41 -15.96
CA ALA A 191 22.16 -15.82 -15.66
C ALA A 191 20.85 -16.08 -14.95
N CYS A 192 19.98 -16.92 -15.56
CA CYS A 192 18.67 -17.25 -15.02
C CYS A 192 18.17 -18.61 -15.47
N CYS A 193 17.57 -19.38 -14.54
CA CYS A 193 16.96 -20.68 -14.81
C CYS A 193 15.43 -20.60 -14.98
N GLY A 194 14.80 -19.44 -14.79
CA GLY A 194 13.36 -19.25 -14.85
C GLY A 194 12.78 -19.37 -16.25
N THR A 195 11.45 -19.35 -16.35
CA THR A 195 10.74 -19.31 -17.63
C THR A 195 10.52 -17.86 -18.06
N HIS A 196 10.69 -17.61 -19.36
CA HIS A 196 10.60 -16.26 -19.94
C HIS A 196 9.69 -16.25 -21.15
N LEU A 197 9.20 -15.06 -21.49
CA LEU A 197 8.50 -14.78 -22.74
C LEU A 197 9.48 -14.88 -23.92
N THR A 198 8.97 -15.04 -25.13
CA THR A 198 9.81 -15.11 -26.36
C THR A 198 10.11 -13.73 -26.94
N ARG A 199 9.32 -12.72 -26.59
CA ARG A 199 9.50 -11.34 -27.05
C ARG A 199 9.24 -10.36 -25.92
N THR A 200 9.96 -9.23 -25.92
CA THR A 200 9.79 -8.20 -24.90
C THR A 200 8.41 -7.55 -24.94
N GLY A 201 7.76 -7.48 -26.11
CA GLY A 201 6.42 -6.92 -26.27
C GLY A 201 5.32 -7.69 -25.53
N GLU A 202 5.51 -9.00 -25.31
CA GLU A 202 4.55 -9.83 -24.58
C GLU A 202 4.49 -9.51 -23.08
N VAL A 203 5.46 -8.75 -22.53
CA VAL A 203 5.41 -8.19 -21.17
C VAL A 203 4.25 -7.19 -21.06
N GLY A 204 3.93 -6.46 -22.13
CA GLY A 204 2.85 -5.47 -22.18
C GLY A 204 3.20 -4.16 -21.48
N LEU A 205 3.19 -4.12 -20.14
CA LEU A 205 3.50 -2.93 -19.35
C LEU A 205 4.36 -3.31 -18.14
N ILE A 206 5.35 -2.49 -17.83
CA ILE A 206 6.14 -2.56 -16.59
C ILE A 206 5.81 -1.33 -15.75
N LYS A 207 5.37 -1.53 -14.50
CA LYS A 207 5.01 -0.44 -13.60
C LYS A 207 5.66 -0.61 -12.22
N ILE A 208 6.39 0.40 -11.78
CA ILE A 208 6.82 0.52 -10.39
C ILE A 208 5.62 1.06 -9.60
N ILE A 209 5.05 0.23 -8.74
CA ILE A 209 3.84 0.56 -7.94
C ILE A 209 4.20 1.37 -6.71
N SER A 210 5.26 0.95 -6.01
CA SER A 210 5.76 1.66 -4.83
C SER A 210 7.22 1.35 -4.59
N TYR A 211 7.86 2.18 -3.77
CA TYR A 211 9.25 1.99 -3.38
C TYR A 211 9.49 2.53 -1.97
N ALA A 212 10.42 1.92 -1.27
CA ALA A 212 10.87 2.35 0.05
C ALA A 212 12.36 2.10 0.24
N HIS A 213 13.00 2.85 1.12
CA HIS A 213 14.38 2.57 1.52
C HIS A 213 14.47 1.19 2.18
N TYR A 214 15.42 0.38 1.78
CA TYR A 214 15.65 -0.95 2.33
C TYR A 214 17.15 -1.28 2.37
N LYS A 215 17.67 -1.52 3.59
CA LYS A 215 19.12 -1.74 3.81
C LYS A 215 19.96 -0.62 3.20
N THR A 216 20.89 -0.97 2.31
CA THR A 216 21.76 -0.02 1.59
C THR A 216 21.15 0.52 0.31
N GLY A 217 19.99 0.03 -0.11
CA GLY A 217 19.33 0.38 -1.36
C GLY A 217 17.84 0.65 -1.18
N MET A 218 17.04 0.15 -2.12
CA MET A 218 15.59 0.31 -2.10
C MET A 218 14.90 -1.03 -2.34
N ARG A 219 13.71 -1.16 -1.80
CA ARG A 219 12.75 -2.20 -2.13
C ARG A 219 11.68 -1.62 -3.03
N LEU A 220 11.51 -2.21 -4.20
CA LEU A 220 10.51 -1.85 -5.19
C LEU A 220 9.40 -2.90 -5.19
N ALA A 221 8.14 -2.45 -5.27
CA ALA A 221 7.02 -3.26 -5.68
C ALA A 221 6.77 -3.00 -7.17
N VAL A 222 6.88 -4.03 -7.97
CA VAL A 222 6.77 -3.94 -9.43
C VAL A 222 5.65 -4.84 -9.93
N ALA A 223 4.93 -4.41 -10.93
CA ALA A 223 3.95 -5.20 -11.65
C ALA A 223 4.25 -5.17 -13.13
N CYS A 224 4.06 -6.32 -13.80
CA CYS A 224 4.22 -6.44 -15.25
C CYS A 224 2.94 -7.04 -15.85
N GLY A 225 2.70 -6.78 -17.13
CA GLY A 225 1.60 -7.38 -17.89
C GLY A 225 0.22 -7.09 -17.29
N GLN A 226 -0.55 -8.15 -17.14
CA GLN A 226 -1.92 -8.06 -16.64
C GLN A 226 -1.99 -7.42 -15.23
N ARG A 227 -1.06 -7.74 -14.34
CA ARG A 227 -1.00 -7.13 -13.00
C ARG A 227 -0.77 -5.62 -13.06
N ALA A 228 0.09 -5.15 -13.97
CA ALA A 228 0.33 -3.72 -14.16
C ALA A 228 -0.92 -3.01 -14.69
N TYR A 229 -1.61 -3.63 -15.66
CA TYR A 229 -2.88 -3.11 -16.16
C TYR A 229 -3.93 -2.99 -15.04
N GLU A 230 -4.13 -4.03 -14.25
CA GLU A 230 -5.09 -4.04 -13.14
C GLU A 230 -4.76 -2.98 -12.08
N ALA A 231 -3.49 -2.82 -11.73
CA ALA A 231 -3.05 -1.80 -10.79
C ALA A 231 -3.35 -0.38 -11.31
N VAL A 232 -3.04 -0.10 -12.58
CA VAL A 232 -3.31 1.21 -13.20
C VAL A 232 -4.81 1.44 -13.34
N ALA A 233 -5.58 0.44 -13.75
CA ALA A 233 -7.03 0.51 -13.87
C ALA A 233 -7.70 0.78 -12.51
N GLY A 234 -7.21 0.17 -11.43
CA GLY A 234 -7.68 0.44 -10.07
C GLY A 234 -7.43 1.89 -9.64
N ILE A 235 -6.20 2.38 -9.83
CA ILE A 235 -5.86 3.79 -9.53
C ILE A 235 -6.73 4.75 -10.37
N TRP A 236 -7.00 4.41 -11.64
CA TRP A 236 -7.86 5.23 -12.49
C TRP A 236 -9.29 5.29 -11.95
N ALA A 237 -9.87 4.15 -11.56
CA ALA A 237 -11.21 4.08 -10.98
C ALA A 237 -11.33 4.89 -9.68
N ASP A 238 -10.35 4.81 -8.79
CA ASP A 238 -10.28 5.62 -7.56
C ASP A 238 -10.17 7.11 -7.88
N THR A 239 -9.37 7.46 -8.88
CA THR A 239 -9.18 8.83 -9.33
C THR A 239 -10.48 9.42 -9.91
N GLU A 240 -11.23 8.65 -10.69
CA GLU A 240 -12.57 9.06 -11.18
C GLU A 240 -13.56 9.21 -10.02
N ALA A 241 -13.55 8.31 -9.03
CA ALA A 241 -14.40 8.40 -7.86
C ALA A 241 -14.10 9.67 -7.05
N ALA A 242 -12.85 10.00 -6.82
CA ALA A 242 -12.42 11.24 -6.20
C ALA A 242 -12.86 12.48 -7.01
N GLY A 243 -12.74 12.39 -8.34
CA GLY A 243 -13.22 13.45 -9.25
C GLY A 243 -14.72 13.73 -9.11
N ARG A 244 -15.53 12.68 -9.01
CA ARG A 244 -16.99 12.84 -8.77
C ARG A 244 -17.27 13.54 -7.44
N LEU A 245 -16.56 13.18 -6.35
CA LEU A 245 -16.73 13.82 -5.04
C LEU A 245 -16.32 15.30 -5.06
N LEU A 246 -15.28 15.63 -5.80
CA LEU A 246 -14.76 17.00 -5.91
C LEU A 246 -15.44 17.82 -7.03
N SER A 247 -16.38 17.24 -7.78
CA SER A 247 -16.97 17.84 -8.98
C SER A 247 -15.90 18.38 -9.95
N ALA A 248 -14.84 17.58 -10.16
CA ALA A 248 -13.68 17.94 -10.97
C ALA A 248 -13.29 16.80 -11.93
N PRO A 249 -12.86 17.11 -13.17
CA PRO A 249 -12.29 16.08 -14.05
C PRO A 249 -10.96 15.56 -13.49
N VAL A 250 -10.59 14.33 -13.89
CA VAL A 250 -9.37 13.63 -13.39
C VAL A 250 -8.12 14.51 -13.46
N GLY A 251 -7.89 15.25 -14.54
CA GLY A 251 -6.74 16.15 -14.69
C GLY A 251 -6.76 17.42 -13.82
N ALA A 252 -7.84 17.68 -13.07
CA ALA A 252 -8.00 18.87 -12.23
C ALA A 252 -8.24 18.56 -10.75
N LEU A 253 -7.91 17.35 -10.29
CA LEU A 253 -8.13 16.94 -8.89
C LEU A 253 -7.30 17.76 -7.91
N THR A 254 -6.02 17.98 -8.19
CA THR A 254 -5.14 18.76 -7.30
C THR A 254 -5.67 20.19 -7.11
N PRO A 255 -5.97 20.98 -8.15
CA PRO A 255 -6.59 22.29 -7.96
C PRO A 255 -7.94 22.26 -7.24
N ALA A 256 -8.74 21.20 -7.43
CA ALA A 256 -10.02 21.05 -6.73
C ALA A 256 -9.81 20.79 -5.24
N LEU A 257 -8.84 19.97 -4.87
CA LEU A 257 -8.48 19.70 -3.47
C LEU A 257 -7.92 20.95 -2.79
N GLU A 258 -7.05 21.71 -3.46
CA GLU A 258 -6.54 23.00 -2.95
C GLU A 258 -7.67 24.00 -2.69
N ARG A 259 -8.64 24.11 -3.61
CA ARG A 259 -9.83 24.96 -3.40
C ARG A 259 -10.67 24.50 -2.20
N LEU A 260 -10.86 23.18 -2.03
CA LEU A 260 -11.58 22.62 -0.89
C LEU A 260 -10.88 22.95 0.44
N GLN A 261 -9.58 22.76 0.50
CA GLN A 261 -8.76 23.09 1.70
C GLN A 261 -8.78 24.60 2.00
N GLY A 262 -8.64 25.43 0.97
CA GLY A 262 -8.73 26.89 1.11
C GLY A 262 -10.13 27.34 1.57
N GLY A 263 -11.18 26.74 1.03
CA GLY A 263 -12.57 26.98 1.45
C GLY A 263 -12.82 26.60 2.91
N GLU A 264 -12.32 25.44 3.34
CA GLU A 264 -12.42 25.01 4.74
C GLU A 264 -11.69 25.98 5.69
N ALA A 265 -10.48 26.40 5.34
CA ALA A 265 -9.72 27.37 6.14
C ALA A 265 -10.46 28.72 6.25
N ALA A 266 -11.05 29.21 5.14
CA ALA A 266 -11.82 30.43 5.12
C ALA A 266 -13.10 30.33 5.96
N LEU A 267 -13.81 29.21 5.92
CA LEU A 267 -14.99 28.95 6.75
C LEU A 267 -14.64 28.91 8.24
N LYS A 268 -13.52 28.24 8.62
CA LYS A 268 -13.02 28.21 10.01
C LYS A 268 -12.68 29.62 10.51
N ALA A 269 -12.02 30.43 9.69
CA ALA A 269 -11.70 31.82 10.04
C ALA A 269 -12.95 32.66 10.20
N ARG A 270 -13.94 32.51 9.31
CA ARG A 270 -15.23 33.21 9.39
C ARG A 270 -16.02 32.81 10.64
N LEU A 271 -16.06 31.52 10.96
CA LEU A 271 -16.69 31.01 12.17
C LEU A 271 -16.06 31.63 13.41
N ALA A 272 -14.73 31.64 13.50
CA ALA A 272 -14.02 32.29 14.62
C ALA A 272 -14.33 33.79 14.72
N ALA A 273 -14.39 34.51 13.61
CA ALA A 273 -14.76 35.94 13.60
C ALA A 273 -16.19 36.17 14.08
N LEU A 274 -17.16 35.35 13.67
CA LEU A 274 -18.54 35.44 14.12
C LEU A 274 -18.69 35.10 15.61
N GLN A 275 -17.97 34.08 16.11
CA GLN A 275 -17.95 33.75 17.51
C GLN A 275 -17.36 34.90 18.37
N ASN A 276 -16.29 35.55 17.90
CA ASN A 276 -15.73 36.73 18.57
C ASN A 276 -16.72 37.92 18.58
N ALA A 277 -17.37 38.19 17.46
CA ALA A 277 -18.37 39.25 17.36
C ALA A 277 -19.56 38.99 18.31
N LEU A 278 -20.01 37.73 18.39
CA LEU A 278 -21.05 37.33 19.33
C LEU A 278 -20.59 37.54 20.81
N ALA A 279 -19.38 37.13 21.14
CA ALA A 279 -18.79 37.35 22.46
C ALA A 279 -18.72 38.84 22.80
N ASP A 280 -18.33 39.67 21.83
CA ASP A 280 -18.28 41.13 21.99
C ASP A 280 -19.68 41.74 22.24
N ALA A 281 -20.67 41.29 21.47
CA ALA A 281 -22.06 41.74 21.65
C ALA A 281 -22.64 41.30 23.01
N CYS A 282 -22.38 40.07 23.44
CA CYS A 282 -22.80 39.59 24.76
C CYS A 282 -22.13 40.35 25.89
N ALA A 283 -20.83 40.62 25.78
CA ALA A 283 -20.10 41.38 26.77
C ALA A 283 -20.54 42.85 26.83
N ALA A 284 -20.95 43.46 25.73
CA ALA A 284 -21.49 44.82 25.69
C ALA A 284 -22.83 44.96 26.43
N ASN A 285 -23.63 43.89 26.46
CA ASN A 285 -24.91 43.82 27.13
C ASN A 285 -24.83 43.29 28.59
N ALA A 286 -23.67 42.78 29.01
CA ALA A 286 -23.46 42.27 30.36
C ALA A 286 -23.08 43.39 31.33
N ALA A 287 -23.61 43.34 32.54
CA ALA A 287 -23.26 44.30 33.55
C ALA A 287 -21.82 44.04 34.06
N PRO A 288 -20.95 45.06 34.14
CA PRO A 288 -19.61 44.90 34.67
C PRO A 288 -19.65 44.33 36.10
N GLY A 289 -18.77 43.36 36.38
CA GLY A 289 -18.67 42.71 37.70
C GLY A 289 -19.75 41.65 37.98
N VAL A 290 -20.66 41.37 37.05
CA VAL A 290 -21.70 40.35 37.19
C VAL A 290 -21.33 39.08 36.43
N PRO A 291 -21.37 37.88 37.06
CA PRO A 291 -21.14 36.61 36.40
C PRO A 291 -22.07 36.38 35.22
N ALA A 292 -21.57 35.81 34.11
CA ALA A 292 -22.34 35.55 32.91
C ALA A 292 -22.36 34.05 32.55
N VAL A 293 -23.55 33.53 32.18
CA VAL A 293 -23.73 32.20 31.65
C VAL A 293 -24.38 32.29 30.29
N LEU A 294 -23.70 31.78 29.25
CA LEU A 294 -24.08 31.95 27.86
C LEU A 294 -24.32 30.65 27.17
N TRP A 295 -25.39 30.58 26.40
CA TRP A 295 -25.59 29.53 25.40
C TRP A 295 -24.92 29.92 24.07
N ALA A 296 -24.02 29.08 23.58
CA ALA A 296 -23.23 29.34 22.37
C ALA A 296 -23.42 28.20 21.37
N ASP A 297 -24.64 28.06 20.84
CA ASP A 297 -24.98 27.01 19.90
C ASP A 297 -24.04 26.99 18.69
N GLY A 298 -23.61 25.79 18.30
CA GLY A 298 -22.64 25.58 17.21
C GLY A 298 -21.20 25.97 17.54
N ALA A 299 -20.87 26.38 18.77
CA ALA A 299 -19.50 26.61 19.18
C ALA A 299 -18.80 25.27 19.52
N ASP A 300 -17.60 25.05 18.97
CA ASP A 300 -16.70 24.01 19.44
C ASP A 300 -15.96 24.38 20.71
N GLY A 301 -15.16 23.46 21.26
CA GLY A 301 -14.45 23.72 22.53
C GLY A 301 -13.53 24.95 22.50
N ASP A 302 -12.90 25.24 21.35
CA ASP A 302 -12.07 26.43 21.15
C ASP A 302 -12.93 27.70 21.05
N GLY A 303 -14.08 27.62 20.39
CA GLY A 303 -15.07 28.69 20.34
C GLY A 303 -15.59 29.04 21.71
N LEU A 304 -16.04 28.04 22.50
CA LEU A 304 -16.49 28.24 23.89
C LEU A 304 -15.41 28.91 24.74
N ARG A 305 -14.18 28.44 24.63
CA ARG A 305 -13.04 29.02 25.36
C ARG A 305 -12.82 30.48 25.00
N ARG A 306 -12.75 30.81 23.70
CA ARG A 306 -12.56 32.22 23.25
C ARG A 306 -13.67 33.12 23.72
N MET A 307 -14.91 32.68 23.62
CA MET A 307 -16.06 33.45 24.06
C MET A 307 -16.03 33.70 25.57
N ALA A 308 -15.82 32.67 26.41
CA ALA A 308 -15.74 32.80 27.85
C ALA A 308 -14.64 33.79 28.26
N MET A 309 -13.45 33.66 27.69
CA MET A 309 -12.30 34.54 28.00
C MET A 309 -12.53 35.97 27.52
N ALA A 310 -13.11 36.18 26.34
CA ALA A 310 -13.40 37.51 25.81
C ALA A 310 -14.44 38.27 26.67
N ILE A 311 -15.51 37.58 27.09
CA ILE A 311 -16.54 38.17 27.99
C ILE A 311 -15.93 38.49 29.34
N THR A 312 -15.20 37.54 29.94
CA THR A 312 -14.52 37.77 31.23
C THR A 312 -13.57 38.99 31.18
N ALA A 313 -12.78 39.12 30.12
CA ALA A 313 -11.86 40.23 29.93
C ALA A 313 -12.57 41.59 29.86
N LYS A 314 -13.77 41.67 29.31
CA LYS A 314 -14.55 42.89 29.18
C LYS A 314 -15.39 43.20 30.42
N THR A 315 -15.98 42.20 31.05
CA THR A 315 -16.87 42.38 32.20
C THR A 315 -16.14 42.41 33.54
N ASN A 316 -14.91 41.93 33.57
CA ASN A 316 -14.12 41.69 34.79
C ASN A 316 -14.83 40.76 35.79
N ALA A 317 -15.69 39.84 35.29
CA ALA A 317 -16.47 38.86 36.02
C ALA A 317 -16.29 37.47 35.45
N PRO A 318 -16.52 36.40 36.22
CA PRO A 318 -16.47 35.04 35.69
C PRO A 318 -17.52 34.83 34.59
N CYS A 319 -17.16 34.00 33.62
CA CYS A 319 -18.08 33.62 32.52
C CYS A 319 -18.03 32.12 32.23
N CYS A 320 -19.21 31.52 32.09
CA CYS A 320 -19.37 30.19 31.56
C CYS A 320 -20.08 30.22 30.21
N THR A 321 -19.52 29.58 29.22
CA THR A 321 -20.17 29.36 27.93
C THR A 321 -20.49 27.87 27.78
N LEU A 322 -21.65 27.55 27.20
CA LEU A 322 -22.22 26.23 27.07
C LEU A 322 -22.69 26.00 25.62
N ALA A 323 -22.48 24.82 25.08
CA ALA A 323 -23.02 24.39 23.79
C ALA A 323 -23.36 22.90 23.81
N PRO A 324 -24.22 22.41 22.90
CA PRO A 324 -24.39 20.98 22.70
C PRO A 324 -23.04 20.30 22.34
N GLY A 325 -22.72 19.18 22.99
CA GLY A 325 -21.48 18.45 22.77
C GLY A 325 -21.63 16.98 23.07
N GLY A 326 -21.37 16.13 22.08
CA GLY A 326 -21.49 14.68 22.22
C GLY A 326 -22.90 14.24 22.63
N GLN A 327 -23.04 13.58 23.78
CA GLN A 327 -24.34 13.17 24.33
C GLN A 327 -24.90 14.15 25.39
N GLY A 328 -24.33 15.33 25.51
CA GLY A 328 -24.71 16.30 26.51
C GLY A 328 -24.28 17.73 26.20
N LEU A 329 -23.72 18.46 27.16
CA LEU A 329 -23.22 19.83 26.99
C LEU A 329 -21.71 19.88 27.08
N ALA A 330 -21.07 20.67 26.22
CA ALA A 330 -19.70 21.13 26.40
C ALA A 330 -19.71 22.49 27.17
N TYR A 331 -18.73 22.74 28.00
CA TYR A 331 -18.60 24.00 28.71
C TYR A 331 -17.18 24.54 28.74
N ALA A 332 -17.07 25.86 28.81
CA ALA A 332 -15.82 26.55 29.10
C ALA A 332 -16.10 27.62 30.16
N LEU A 333 -15.31 27.64 31.25
CA LEU A 333 -15.46 28.47 32.42
C LEU A 333 -14.21 29.31 32.63
N SER A 334 -14.33 30.62 32.56
CA SER A 334 -13.24 31.58 32.74
C SER A 334 -13.45 32.37 34.06
N ALA A 335 -12.39 32.46 34.86
CA ALA A 335 -12.41 33.24 36.11
C ALA A 335 -12.14 34.73 35.87
N ALA A 336 -12.67 35.61 36.70
CA ALA A 336 -12.20 36.98 36.76
C ALA A 336 -10.68 37.03 37.07
N PRO A 337 -9.98 38.15 36.75
CA PRO A 337 -8.56 38.27 37.05
C PRO A 337 -8.22 37.97 38.50
N GLY A 338 -7.31 37.02 38.73
CA GLY A 338 -6.93 36.54 40.05
C GLY A 338 -7.90 35.55 40.72
N GLY A 339 -9.01 35.20 40.05
CA GLY A 339 -10.01 34.25 40.54
C GLY A 339 -9.62 32.78 40.26
N ASP A 340 -10.39 31.87 40.89
CA ASP A 340 -10.23 30.43 40.74
C ASP A 340 -11.59 29.76 40.54
N VAL A 341 -11.76 29.14 39.37
CA VAL A 341 -13.01 28.44 38.96
C VAL A 341 -12.94 26.91 39.10
N ARG A 342 -11.91 26.37 39.72
CA ARG A 342 -11.73 24.91 39.83
C ARG A 342 -12.78 24.26 40.73
N GLU A 343 -13.20 24.92 41.81
CA GLU A 343 -14.25 24.37 42.67
C GLU A 343 -15.63 24.40 41.99
N VAL A 344 -15.93 25.45 41.24
CA VAL A 344 -17.14 25.56 40.42
C VAL A 344 -17.13 24.44 39.32
N CYS A 345 -15.98 24.20 38.71
CA CYS A 345 -15.81 23.12 37.75
C CYS A 345 -16.05 21.74 38.37
N LYS A 346 -15.57 21.50 39.61
CA LYS A 346 -15.83 20.25 40.35
C LYS A 346 -17.30 20.09 40.68
N ALA A 347 -17.95 21.15 41.17
CA ALA A 347 -19.37 21.14 41.49
C ALA A 347 -20.23 20.81 40.24
N LEU A 348 -19.94 21.44 39.10
CA LEU A 348 -20.59 21.14 37.84
C LEU A 348 -20.45 19.68 37.45
N ASN A 349 -19.22 19.16 37.46
CA ASN A 349 -18.96 17.79 37.10
C ASN A 349 -19.67 16.79 38.03
N ALA A 350 -19.73 17.08 39.31
CA ALA A 350 -20.42 16.24 40.29
C ALA A 350 -21.95 16.25 40.08
N ALA A 351 -22.55 17.44 39.86
CA ALA A 351 -23.99 17.58 39.70
C ALA A 351 -24.55 16.98 38.42
N PHE A 352 -23.78 17.04 37.33
CA PHE A 352 -24.25 16.65 35.97
C PHE A 352 -23.43 15.50 35.36
N ALA A 353 -22.85 14.63 36.18
CA ALA A 353 -22.01 13.49 35.72
C ALA A 353 -20.97 13.89 34.66
N GLY A 354 -20.39 15.09 34.85
CA GLY A 354 -19.48 15.69 33.89
C GLY A 354 -18.04 15.23 34.04
N ARG A 355 -17.24 15.59 33.04
CA ARG A 355 -15.78 15.38 33.01
C ARG A 355 -15.13 16.66 32.53
N GLY A 356 -14.19 17.19 33.30
CA GLY A 356 -13.46 18.38 32.91
C GLY A 356 -12.51 18.82 34.01
N GLY A 357 -11.78 19.88 33.73
CA GLY A 357 -10.81 20.49 34.64
C GLY A 357 -10.00 21.57 33.95
N GLY A 358 -9.03 22.11 34.68
CA GLY A 358 -8.18 23.14 34.12
C GLY A 358 -7.26 23.77 35.17
N LYS A 359 -6.91 25.04 34.93
CA LYS A 359 -6.10 25.90 35.80
C LYS A 359 -7.02 26.86 36.59
N PRO A 360 -6.53 27.55 37.67
CA PRO A 360 -7.36 28.45 38.41
C PRO A 360 -8.15 29.45 37.56
N GLY A 361 -7.52 30.08 36.58
CA GLY A 361 -8.15 31.06 35.69
C GLY A 361 -9.07 30.50 34.62
N PHE A 362 -9.08 29.18 34.37
CA PHE A 362 -9.85 28.59 33.28
C PHE A 362 -10.04 27.09 33.43
N CYS A 363 -11.28 26.62 33.29
CA CYS A 363 -11.64 25.20 33.20
C CYS A 363 -12.53 24.95 32.01
N GLN A 364 -12.49 23.71 31.48
CA GLN A 364 -13.37 23.24 30.39
C GLN A 364 -13.72 21.77 30.56
N GLY A 365 -14.83 21.35 29.96
CA GLY A 365 -15.24 19.97 30.04
C GLY A 365 -16.55 19.68 29.31
N SER A 366 -17.14 18.55 29.67
CA SER A 366 -18.44 18.09 29.14
C SER A 366 -19.32 17.59 30.28
N LEU A 367 -20.62 17.73 30.15
CA LEU A 367 -21.65 17.26 31.06
C LEU A 367 -22.45 16.17 30.35
N ALA A 368 -22.74 15.04 31.03
CA ALA A 368 -23.29 13.86 30.37
C ALA A 368 -24.77 13.98 30.01
N ALA A 369 -25.57 14.59 30.89
CA ALA A 369 -26.98 14.86 30.63
C ALA A 369 -27.35 16.11 31.45
N ALA A 370 -27.59 17.22 30.77
CA ALA A 370 -27.89 18.44 31.46
C ALA A 370 -28.85 19.31 30.66
N ASP A 371 -29.86 19.79 31.35
CA ASP A 371 -30.67 20.88 30.87
C ASP A 371 -29.91 22.20 31.09
N PHE A 372 -29.94 23.09 30.12
CA PHE A 372 -29.23 24.37 30.16
C PHE A 372 -29.67 25.22 31.37
N ASP A 373 -30.97 25.28 31.64
CA ASP A 373 -31.50 26.13 32.72
C ASP A 373 -31.06 25.60 34.09
N ALA A 374 -31.01 24.30 34.31
CA ALA A 374 -30.49 23.67 35.53
C ALA A 374 -28.98 23.96 35.72
N VAL A 375 -28.18 23.84 34.63
CA VAL A 375 -26.75 24.17 34.68
C VAL A 375 -26.53 25.64 34.94
N LYS A 376 -27.31 26.52 34.31
CA LYS A 376 -27.26 27.97 34.50
C LYS A 376 -27.58 28.36 35.92
N ALA A 377 -28.60 27.76 36.53
CA ALA A 377 -28.98 28.03 37.92
C ALA A 377 -27.84 27.70 38.89
N LEU A 378 -27.25 26.50 38.79
CA LEU A 378 -26.11 26.09 39.61
C LEU A 378 -24.90 27.03 39.43
N LEU A 379 -24.62 27.43 38.19
CA LEU A 379 -23.49 28.33 37.89
C LEU A 379 -23.68 29.72 38.51
N LEU A 380 -24.89 30.28 38.41
CA LEU A 380 -25.18 31.61 38.97
C LEU A 380 -25.15 31.63 40.50
N GLU A 381 -25.38 30.49 41.16
CA GLU A 381 -25.23 30.34 42.61
C GLU A 381 -23.76 30.14 43.04
N SER A 382 -22.92 29.60 42.14
CA SER A 382 -21.55 29.21 42.46
C SER A 382 -20.48 30.21 42.01
N LEU A 383 -20.81 31.14 41.11
CA LEU A 383 -19.91 32.16 40.55
C LEU A 383 -20.07 33.49 41.28
#